data_cf15d2dc242cf3150b2830d4161fcf2a
#
_entry.id   cf15d2dc242cf3150b2830d4161fcf2a
#
_cell.length_a   1.000
_cell.length_b   1.000
_cell.length_c   1.000
_cell.angle_alpha   90.00
_cell.angle_beta   90.00
_cell.angle_gamma   90.00
#
_symmetry.space_group_name_H-M   'P 1'
#
loop_
_entity.id
_entity.type
_entity.pdbx_description
1 polymer ?
#
loop_
_entity_poly.entity_id
_entity_poly.type
_entity_poly.pdbx_seq_one_letter_code
_entity_poly.pdbx_strand_id
1 'polypeptide(L)'
;NYLPNLFTIIVIYFVFNYLIKFVKYIFTEIEAEKLKISGFHADWALPTFSIIKFLLYAFMLVMIFPKLPGSDSPIFQGVSVFLGLLVSLGSSSAIGNMVAGLVITYMRPFKIGDQIKLGDVTGEVIEKTLLVTRLRTVRNEEITIPNSAVLSGNTTNYSALAKDEGLIIHTTVTIGYDVHWKTMHEALLEAASRTANLIPY
;
A
#
# COMPACT_ATOMS: atom_id res chain seq x y z
N ASN A 1 -4.57 22.29 42.69
CA ASN A 1 -3.30 22.63 42.05
C ASN A 1 -3.11 21.77 40.81
N TYR A 2 -3.26 22.37 39.60
CA TYR A 2 -3.10 21.69 38.33
C TYR A 2 -1.61 21.61 37.84
N LEU A 3 -0.74 22.38 38.48
CA LEU A 3 0.68 22.47 38.11
C LEU A 3 1.41 21.11 37.98
N PRO A 4 1.23 20.12 38.89
CA PRO A 4 1.88 18.81 38.73
C PRO A 4 1.42 18.05 37.49
N ASN A 5 0.11 18.16 37.16
CA ASN A 5 -0.44 17.52 35.98
C ASN A 5 0.08 18.16 34.69
N LEU A 6 0.14 19.50 34.65
CA LEU A 6 0.72 20.24 33.54
C LEU A 6 2.19 19.86 33.31
N PHE A 7 2.97 19.80 34.37
CA PHE A 7 4.37 19.36 34.28
C PHE A 7 4.47 17.93 33.74
N THR A 8 3.63 17.01 34.23
CA THR A 8 3.60 15.63 33.74
C THR A 8 3.25 15.56 32.25
N ILE A 9 2.27 16.33 31.76
CA ILE A 9 1.90 16.42 30.34
C ILE A 9 3.11 16.86 29.51
N ILE A 10 3.80 17.91 29.95
CA ILE A 10 4.99 18.43 29.26
C ILE A 10 6.07 17.36 29.18
N VAL A 11 6.34 16.66 30.28
CA VAL A 11 7.34 15.58 30.32
C VAL A 11 6.97 14.45 29.37
N ILE A 12 5.70 13.97 29.40
CA ILE A 12 5.21 12.92 28.49
C ILE A 12 5.41 13.36 27.04
N TYR A 13 5.00 14.60 26.70
CA TYR A 13 5.14 15.12 25.34
C TYR A 13 6.59 15.11 24.86
N PHE A 14 7.52 15.60 25.67
CA PHE A 14 8.94 15.60 25.31
C PHE A 14 9.50 14.19 25.17
N VAL A 15 9.20 13.29 26.11
CA VAL A 15 9.65 11.89 26.05
C VAL A 15 9.16 11.21 24.76
N PHE A 16 7.87 11.32 24.45
CA PHE A 16 7.34 10.70 23.22
C PHE A 16 7.89 11.36 21.96
N ASN A 17 8.07 12.68 21.95
CA ASN A 17 8.65 13.38 20.80
C ASN A 17 10.10 12.94 20.52
N TYR A 18 10.92 12.79 21.56
CA TYR A 18 12.27 12.25 21.41
C TYR A 18 12.28 10.78 21.01
N LEU A 19 11.37 9.99 21.58
CA LEU A 19 11.20 8.58 21.20
C LEU A 19 10.83 8.44 19.70
N ILE A 20 9.88 9.24 19.22
CA ILE A 20 9.50 9.25 17.81
C ILE A 20 10.67 9.65 16.91
N LYS A 21 11.45 10.67 17.31
CA LYS A 21 12.64 11.08 16.56
C LYS A 21 13.69 9.96 16.52
N PHE A 22 13.92 9.27 17.63
CA PHE A 22 14.84 8.17 17.72
C PHE A 22 14.42 6.98 16.82
N VAL A 23 13.13 6.60 16.89
CA VAL A 23 12.59 5.55 16.04
C VAL A 23 12.69 5.95 14.57
N LYS A 24 12.36 7.20 14.22
CA LYS A 24 12.51 7.72 12.86
C LYS A 24 13.95 7.57 12.35
N TYR A 25 14.91 7.94 13.16
CA TYR A 25 16.33 7.83 12.80
C TYR A 25 16.71 6.38 12.46
N ILE A 26 16.30 5.41 13.29
CA ILE A 26 16.57 3.99 13.02
C ILE A 26 15.97 3.55 11.68
N PHE A 27 14.70 3.87 11.43
CA PHE A 27 14.03 3.47 10.19
C PHE A 27 14.59 4.17 8.94
N THR A 28 15.09 5.41 9.08
CA THR A 28 15.77 6.11 7.98
C THR A 28 17.12 5.44 7.65
N GLU A 29 17.87 4.96 8.63
CA GLU A 29 19.13 4.23 8.40
C GLU A 29 18.88 2.84 7.78
N ILE A 30 17.74 2.19 8.11
CA ILE A 30 17.31 0.93 7.48
C ILE A 30 16.90 1.17 6.02
N GLU A 31 16.14 2.23 5.74
CA GLU A 31 15.74 2.61 4.38
C GLU A 31 16.96 2.91 3.49
N ALA A 32 17.96 3.60 4.05
CA ALA A 32 19.22 3.90 3.37
C ALA A 32 20.15 2.68 3.22
N GLU A 33 19.69 1.47 3.57
CA GLU A 33 20.47 0.21 3.58
C GLU A 33 21.77 0.23 4.39
N LYS A 34 21.95 1.22 5.23
CA LYS A 34 23.11 1.30 6.13
C LYS A 34 22.99 0.33 7.31
N LEU A 35 21.76 0.09 7.74
CA LEU A 35 21.41 -0.83 8.81
C LEU A 35 20.60 -1.99 8.22
N LYS A 36 21.27 -3.15 8.04
CA LYS A 36 20.65 -4.35 7.46
C LYS A 36 20.15 -5.27 8.56
N ILE A 37 18.84 -5.52 8.56
CA ILE A 37 18.18 -6.49 9.43
C ILE A 37 17.84 -7.72 8.60
N SER A 38 18.34 -8.89 8.99
CA SER A 38 18.04 -10.14 8.30
C SER A 38 16.52 -10.37 8.24
N GLY A 39 15.98 -10.60 7.04
CA GLY A 39 14.56 -10.80 6.83
C GLY A 39 13.71 -9.54 6.74
N PHE A 40 14.28 -8.33 6.93
CA PHE A 40 13.57 -7.06 6.80
C PHE A 40 14.04 -6.30 5.54
N HIS A 41 13.11 -5.98 4.65
CA HIS A 41 13.42 -5.26 3.41
C HIS A 41 13.37 -3.74 3.63
N ALA A 42 14.28 -3.00 2.97
CA ALA A 42 14.35 -1.53 3.06
C ALA A 42 13.01 -0.83 2.75
N ASP A 43 12.27 -1.33 1.75
CA ASP A 43 10.96 -0.81 1.35
C ASP A 43 9.90 -0.87 2.48
N TRP A 44 10.11 -1.70 3.51
CA TRP A 44 9.20 -1.82 4.65
C TRP A 44 9.47 -0.79 5.73
N ALA A 45 10.61 -0.10 5.67
CA ALA A 45 11.05 0.81 6.72
C ALA A 45 10.06 1.96 6.95
N LEU A 46 9.72 2.73 5.91
CA LEU A 46 8.82 3.87 6.02
C LEU A 46 7.38 3.49 6.41
N PRO A 47 6.74 2.46 5.78
CA PRO A 47 5.43 2.00 6.22
C PRO A 47 5.42 1.56 7.68
N THR A 48 6.40 0.77 8.11
CA THR A 48 6.51 0.30 9.50
C THR A 48 6.70 1.46 10.47
N PHE A 49 7.58 2.43 10.14
CA PHE A 49 7.73 3.64 10.93
C PHE A 49 6.41 4.41 11.08
N SER A 50 5.63 4.52 10.00
CA SER A 50 4.34 5.24 10.02
C SER A 50 3.35 4.60 10.99
N ILE A 51 3.31 3.26 11.08
CA ILE A 51 2.48 2.54 12.05
C ILE A 51 2.96 2.81 13.48
N ILE A 52 4.25 2.61 13.72
CA ILE A 52 4.84 2.81 15.04
C ILE A 52 4.61 4.25 15.51
N LYS A 53 4.81 5.22 14.63
CA LYS A 53 4.54 6.64 14.90
C LYS A 53 3.07 6.86 15.30
N PHE A 54 2.14 6.29 14.56
CA PHE A 54 0.70 6.37 14.88
C PHE A 54 0.40 5.78 16.25
N LEU A 55 0.91 4.58 16.54
CA LEU A 55 0.75 3.92 17.84
C LEU A 55 1.35 4.75 18.97
N LEU A 56 2.55 5.31 18.79
CA LEU A 56 3.18 6.15 19.80
C LEU A 56 2.34 7.42 20.10
N TYR A 57 1.77 8.07 19.07
CA TYR A 57 0.85 9.18 19.31
C TYR A 57 -0.42 8.76 20.02
N ALA A 58 -0.99 7.61 19.67
CA ALA A 58 -2.17 7.06 20.35
C ALA A 58 -1.85 6.77 21.83
N PHE A 59 -0.72 6.14 22.14
CA PHE A 59 -0.28 5.91 23.52
C PHE A 59 -0.01 7.21 24.26
N MET A 60 0.62 8.19 23.63
CA MET A 60 0.84 9.50 24.22
C MET A 60 -0.49 10.15 24.61
N LEU A 61 -1.49 10.09 23.72
CA LEU A 61 -2.82 10.63 23.99
C LEU A 61 -3.48 9.95 25.19
N VAL A 62 -3.44 8.62 25.25
CA VAL A 62 -4.00 7.84 26.36
C VAL A 62 -3.32 8.19 27.68
N MET A 63 -2.01 8.43 27.70
CA MET A 63 -1.26 8.82 28.91
C MET A 63 -1.55 10.26 29.35
N ILE A 64 -1.78 11.17 28.41
CA ILE A 64 -2.07 12.58 28.67
C ILE A 64 -3.53 12.75 29.15
N PHE A 65 -4.45 11.98 28.59
CA PHE A 65 -5.89 12.13 28.79
C PHE A 65 -6.31 12.22 30.28
N PRO A 66 -5.86 11.32 31.20
CA PRO A 66 -6.22 11.39 32.62
C PRO A 66 -5.64 12.63 33.35
N LYS A 67 -4.68 13.33 32.73
CA LYS A 67 -4.03 14.51 33.29
C LYS A 67 -4.67 15.82 32.87
N LEU A 68 -5.67 15.75 31.97
CA LEU A 68 -6.38 16.92 31.51
C LEU A 68 -7.33 17.46 32.60
N PRO A 69 -7.55 18.80 32.70
CA PRO A 69 -8.49 19.37 33.64
C PRO A 69 -9.91 18.89 33.33
N GLY A 70 -10.59 18.37 34.34
CA GLY A 70 -11.96 17.86 34.21
C GLY A 70 -12.08 16.44 33.66
N SER A 71 -10.99 15.71 33.44
CA SER A 71 -11.02 14.31 32.96
C SER A 71 -11.83 13.39 33.87
N ASP A 72 -11.92 13.67 35.17
CA ASP A 72 -12.69 12.91 36.14
C ASP A 72 -14.20 13.24 36.12
N SER A 73 -14.61 14.30 35.40
CA SER A 73 -16.02 14.67 35.27
C SER A 73 -16.80 13.64 34.46
N PRO A 74 -17.97 13.15 34.94
CA PRO A 74 -18.83 12.24 34.19
C PRO A 74 -19.24 12.78 32.81
N ILE A 75 -19.44 14.13 32.73
CA ILE A 75 -19.78 14.80 31.47
C ILE A 75 -18.61 14.69 30.49
N PHE A 76 -17.39 14.97 30.94
CA PHE A 76 -16.20 14.88 30.10
C PHE A 76 -15.95 13.44 29.60
N GLN A 77 -16.13 12.47 30.47
CA GLN A 77 -16.03 11.06 30.13
C GLN A 77 -17.09 10.66 29.09
N GLY A 78 -18.36 11.05 29.29
CA GLY A 78 -19.46 10.77 28.36
C GLY A 78 -19.21 11.37 26.97
N VAL A 79 -18.81 12.65 26.93
CA VAL A 79 -18.45 13.33 25.65
C VAL A 79 -17.25 12.65 24.97
N SER A 80 -16.25 12.24 25.73
CA SER A 80 -15.06 11.58 25.19
C SER A 80 -15.38 10.20 24.60
N VAL A 81 -16.23 9.40 25.25
CA VAL A 81 -16.71 8.12 24.70
C VAL A 81 -17.51 8.35 23.43
N PHE A 82 -18.42 9.34 23.42
CA PHE A 82 -19.21 9.68 22.25
C PHE A 82 -18.34 10.10 21.07
N LEU A 83 -17.39 11.01 21.29
CA LEU A 83 -16.43 11.42 20.26
C LEU A 83 -15.58 10.25 19.78
N GLY A 84 -15.14 9.37 20.68
CA GLY A 84 -14.40 8.15 20.34
C GLY A 84 -15.18 7.23 19.42
N LEU A 85 -16.47 7.04 19.68
CA LEU A 85 -17.36 6.27 18.81
C LEU A 85 -17.54 6.92 17.44
N LEU A 86 -17.77 8.23 17.39
CA LEU A 86 -17.90 8.97 16.12
C LEU A 86 -16.64 8.85 15.27
N VAL A 87 -15.46 9.04 15.88
CA VAL A 87 -14.18 8.90 15.18
C VAL A 87 -13.96 7.45 14.73
N SER A 88 -14.28 6.47 15.56
CA SER A 88 -14.15 5.04 15.23
C SER A 88 -15.01 4.67 14.03
N LEU A 89 -16.28 5.05 14.03
CA LEU A 89 -17.20 4.78 12.92
C LEU A 89 -16.79 5.53 11.64
N GLY A 90 -16.40 6.81 11.78
CA GLY A 90 -15.97 7.62 10.64
C GLY A 90 -14.64 7.21 10.03
N SER A 91 -13.74 6.61 10.83
CA SER A 91 -12.40 6.23 10.38
C SER A 91 -12.29 4.81 9.81
N SER A 92 -13.37 4.02 9.86
CA SER A 92 -13.35 2.58 9.49
C SER A 92 -12.77 2.34 8.10
N SER A 93 -13.18 3.12 7.09
CA SER A 93 -12.64 3.00 5.72
C SER A 93 -11.16 3.36 5.64
N ALA A 94 -10.73 4.42 6.31
CA ALA A 94 -9.33 4.84 6.33
C ALA A 94 -8.45 3.77 6.99
N ILE A 95 -8.87 3.24 8.14
CA ILE A 95 -8.17 2.17 8.85
C ILE A 95 -8.11 0.90 7.98
N GLY A 96 -9.22 0.55 7.31
CA GLY A 96 -9.26 -0.59 6.38
C GLY A 96 -8.24 -0.43 5.24
N ASN A 97 -8.13 0.75 4.66
CA ASN A 97 -7.13 1.04 3.62
C ASN A 97 -5.69 1.01 4.15
N MET A 98 -5.46 1.50 5.37
CA MET A 98 -4.14 1.42 6.01
C MET A 98 -3.71 -0.03 6.23
N VAL A 99 -4.60 -0.86 6.81
CA VAL A 99 -4.34 -2.29 7.02
C VAL A 99 -4.07 -3.00 5.70
N ALA A 100 -4.90 -2.74 4.68
CA ALA A 100 -4.70 -3.30 3.34
C ALA A 100 -3.37 -2.87 2.73
N GLY A 101 -2.99 -1.60 2.84
CA GLY A 101 -1.71 -1.09 2.37
C GLY A 101 -0.52 -1.77 3.02
N LEU A 102 -0.63 -2.08 4.32
CA LEU A 102 0.37 -2.86 5.03
C LEU A 102 0.46 -4.28 4.49
N VAL A 103 -0.66 -4.97 4.39
CA VAL A 103 -0.71 -6.34 3.85
C VAL A 103 -0.08 -6.39 2.46
N ILE A 104 -0.46 -5.47 1.55
CA ILE A 104 0.13 -5.37 0.20
C ILE A 104 1.64 -5.12 0.26
N THR A 105 2.11 -4.32 1.21
CA THR A 105 3.53 -4.03 1.37
C THR A 105 4.32 -5.26 1.79
N TYR A 106 3.80 -6.05 2.74
CA TYR A 106 4.47 -7.26 3.23
C TYR A 106 4.32 -8.45 2.30
N MET A 107 3.13 -8.66 1.71
CA MET A 107 2.89 -9.74 0.75
C MET A 107 3.57 -9.52 -0.60
N ARG A 108 3.81 -8.26 -0.99
CA ARG A 108 4.47 -7.88 -2.24
C ARG A 108 3.88 -8.55 -3.49
N PRO A 109 2.57 -8.51 -3.73
CA PRO A 109 1.97 -9.10 -4.92
C PRO A 109 2.45 -8.42 -6.20
N PHE A 110 2.94 -7.19 -6.11
CA PHE A 110 3.55 -6.40 -7.20
C PHE A 110 4.52 -5.36 -6.63
N LYS A 111 5.38 -4.84 -7.51
CA LYS A 111 6.36 -3.79 -7.23
C LYS A 111 6.01 -2.52 -8.02
N ILE A 112 6.61 -1.39 -7.63
CA ILE A 112 6.57 -0.18 -8.46
C ILE A 112 7.28 -0.48 -9.78
N GLY A 113 6.67 -0.08 -10.91
CA GLY A 113 7.11 -0.40 -12.26
C GLY A 113 6.51 -1.67 -12.85
N ASP A 114 5.81 -2.50 -12.07
CA ASP A 114 5.13 -3.67 -12.60
C ASP A 114 3.87 -3.28 -13.38
N GLN A 115 3.65 -3.97 -14.50
CA GLN A 115 2.40 -3.90 -15.26
C GLN A 115 1.41 -4.86 -14.63
N ILE A 116 0.31 -4.33 -14.10
CA ILE A 116 -0.71 -5.13 -13.42
C ILE A 116 -2.11 -4.83 -13.93
N LYS A 117 -3.01 -5.77 -13.67
CA LYS A 117 -4.45 -5.57 -13.84
C LYS A 117 -5.14 -5.72 -12.48
N LEU A 118 -5.89 -4.71 -12.08
CA LEU A 118 -6.72 -4.66 -10.88
C LEU A 118 -8.18 -4.50 -11.28
N GLY A 119 -8.99 -5.55 -11.16
CA GLY A 119 -10.35 -5.56 -11.72
C GLY A 119 -10.32 -5.28 -13.23
N ASP A 120 -10.92 -4.18 -13.67
CA ASP A 120 -10.97 -3.79 -15.08
C ASP A 120 -9.87 -2.81 -15.49
N VAL A 121 -9.05 -2.35 -14.54
CA VAL A 121 -7.98 -1.36 -14.78
C VAL A 121 -6.66 -2.08 -15.01
N THR A 122 -6.02 -1.80 -16.15
CA THR A 122 -4.67 -2.28 -16.46
C THR A 122 -3.72 -1.08 -16.56
N GLY A 123 -2.58 -1.17 -15.89
CA GLY A 123 -1.57 -0.11 -15.91
C GLY A 123 -0.30 -0.46 -15.16
N GLU A 124 0.68 0.43 -15.27
CA GLU A 124 1.92 0.38 -14.53
C GLU A 124 1.75 0.95 -13.12
N VAL A 125 2.28 0.27 -12.13
CA VAL A 125 2.29 0.76 -10.74
C VAL A 125 3.29 1.89 -10.63
N ILE A 126 2.81 3.13 -10.45
CA ILE A 126 3.67 4.31 -10.29
C ILE A 126 3.94 4.67 -8.84
N GLU A 127 3.00 4.37 -7.95
CA GLU A 127 3.14 4.70 -6.53
C GLU A 127 2.33 3.74 -5.64
N LYS A 128 2.88 3.44 -4.48
CA LYS A 128 2.18 2.75 -3.37
C LYS A 128 2.31 3.59 -2.13
N THR A 129 1.18 4.06 -1.61
CA THR A 129 1.10 4.74 -0.32
C THR A 129 0.42 3.85 0.72
N LEU A 130 0.31 4.33 1.94
CA LEU A 130 -0.37 3.61 3.02
C LEU A 130 -1.88 3.41 2.73
N LEU A 131 -2.51 4.34 1.99
CA LEU A 131 -3.96 4.35 1.75
C LEU A 131 -4.35 3.91 0.34
N VAL A 132 -3.51 4.22 -0.65
CA VAL A 132 -3.83 4.06 -2.06
C VAL A 132 -2.67 3.51 -2.86
N THR A 133 -3.00 2.81 -3.93
CA THR A 133 -2.10 2.41 -5.00
C THR A 133 -2.46 3.20 -6.26
N ARG A 134 -1.47 3.77 -6.96
CA ARG A 134 -1.65 4.53 -8.20
C ARG A 134 -1.12 3.77 -9.39
N LEU A 135 -1.92 3.72 -10.44
CA LEU A 135 -1.58 3.10 -11.71
C LEU A 135 -1.56 4.16 -12.81
N ARG A 136 -0.64 3.99 -13.77
CA ARG A 136 -0.65 4.72 -15.03
C ARG A 136 -1.10 3.80 -16.13
N THR A 137 -2.18 4.15 -16.81
CA THR A 137 -2.69 3.38 -17.96
C THR A 137 -1.86 3.64 -19.20
N VAL A 138 -2.05 2.81 -20.24
CA VAL A 138 -1.44 2.99 -21.57
C VAL A 138 -1.86 4.30 -22.25
N ARG A 139 -2.95 4.92 -21.79
CA ARG A 139 -3.42 6.24 -22.26
C ARG A 139 -2.80 7.41 -21.49
N ASN A 140 -1.83 7.11 -20.58
CA ASN A 140 -1.20 8.08 -19.69
C ASN A 140 -2.19 8.73 -18.68
N GLU A 141 -3.24 8.00 -18.31
CA GLU A 141 -4.17 8.39 -17.26
C GLU A 141 -3.66 7.85 -15.92
N GLU A 142 -3.72 8.66 -14.87
CA GLU A 142 -3.42 8.22 -13.51
C GLU A 142 -4.69 7.78 -12.79
N ILE A 143 -4.72 6.54 -12.35
CA ILE A 143 -5.85 5.97 -11.61
C ILE A 143 -5.42 5.67 -10.19
N THR A 144 -6.14 6.24 -9.23
CA THR A 144 -5.92 6.03 -7.80
C THR A 144 -6.91 4.99 -7.27
N ILE A 145 -6.41 3.90 -6.74
CA ILE A 145 -7.21 2.78 -6.23
C ILE A 145 -6.99 2.65 -4.72
N PRO A 146 -8.04 2.67 -3.88
CA PRO A 146 -7.93 2.41 -2.45
C PRO A 146 -7.32 1.03 -2.19
N ASN A 147 -6.41 0.92 -1.23
CA ASN A 147 -5.70 -0.34 -0.97
C ASN A 147 -6.64 -1.47 -0.54
N SER A 148 -7.75 -1.16 0.14
CA SER A 148 -8.78 -2.16 0.49
C SER A 148 -9.40 -2.80 -0.74
N ALA A 149 -9.63 -2.03 -1.83
CA ALA A 149 -10.13 -2.55 -3.09
C ALA A 149 -9.08 -3.42 -3.81
N VAL A 150 -7.81 -3.05 -3.73
CA VAL A 150 -6.70 -3.86 -4.26
C VAL A 150 -6.62 -5.21 -3.55
N LEU A 151 -6.73 -5.23 -2.22
CA LEU A 151 -6.60 -6.45 -1.41
C LEU A 151 -7.82 -7.37 -1.55
N SER A 152 -9.02 -6.82 -1.69
CA SER A 152 -10.26 -7.61 -1.84
C SER A 152 -10.51 -8.09 -3.26
N GLY A 153 -9.87 -7.49 -4.27
CA GLY A 153 -10.02 -7.83 -5.67
C GLY A 153 -8.96 -8.82 -6.17
N ASN A 154 -9.13 -9.27 -7.41
CA ASN A 154 -8.13 -10.07 -8.09
C ASN A 154 -7.04 -9.16 -8.66
N THR A 155 -5.78 -9.51 -8.40
CA THR A 155 -4.61 -8.86 -8.97
C THR A 155 -3.92 -9.81 -9.96
N THR A 156 -3.80 -9.40 -11.22
CA THR A 156 -2.98 -10.08 -12.22
C THR A 156 -1.69 -9.28 -12.41
N ASN A 157 -0.54 -9.91 -12.19
CA ASN A 157 0.76 -9.27 -12.42
C ASN A 157 1.37 -9.82 -13.71
N TYR A 158 1.50 -8.97 -14.72
CA TYR A 158 2.07 -9.33 -16.03
C TYR A 158 3.60 -9.26 -16.05
N SER A 159 4.23 -8.60 -15.07
CA SER A 159 5.67 -8.40 -15.04
C SER A 159 6.42 -9.44 -14.20
N ALA A 160 5.73 -10.09 -13.24
CA ALA A 160 6.39 -10.94 -12.23
C ALA A 160 7.13 -12.12 -12.85
N LEU A 161 6.52 -12.83 -13.80
CA LEU A 161 7.08 -13.98 -14.47
C LEU A 161 7.60 -13.68 -15.89
N ALA A 162 7.24 -12.52 -16.45
CA ALA A 162 7.53 -12.18 -17.85
C ALA A 162 9.03 -12.16 -18.17
N LYS A 163 9.89 -11.86 -17.20
CA LYS A 163 11.35 -11.81 -17.40
C LYS A 163 11.99 -13.18 -17.49
N ASP A 164 11.46 -14.15 -16.77
CA ASP A 164 12.04 -15.49 -16.63
C ASP A 164 11.35 -16.52 -17.53
N GLU A 165 10.01 -16.45 -17.62
CA GLU A 165 9.18 -17.44 -18.31
C GLU A 165 8.49 -16.89 -19.56
N GLY A 166 8.57 -15.57 -19.78
CA GLY A 166 7.82 -14.89 -20.83
C GLY A 166 6.35 -14.66 -20.47
N LEU A 167 5.62 -14.01 -21.37
CA LEU A 167 4.20 -13.78 -21.26
C LEU A 167 3.48 -14.37 -22.46
N ILE A 168 2.46 -15.20 -22.22
CA ILE A 168 1.64 -15.74 -23.30
C ILE A 168 0.72 -14.64 -23.80
N ILE A 169 0.98 -14.18 -25.02
CA ILE A 169 0.14 -13.19 -25.72
C ILE A 169 -0.76 -13.96 -26.68
N HIS A 170 -2.06 -13.69 -26.64
CA HIS A 170 -3.00 -14.27 -27.59
C HIS A 170 -3.75 -13.16 -28.34
N THR A 171 -4.08 -13.45 -29.59
CA THR A 171 -4.94 -12.60 -30.40
C THR A 171 -5.94 -13.46 -31.13
N THR A 172 -7.10 -12.90 -31.43
CA THR A 172 -8.13 -13.58 -32.20
C THR A 172 -8.22 -12.90 -33.55
N VAL A 173 -8.08 -13.68 -34.61
CA VAL A 173 -8.19 -13.23 -35.99
C VAL A 173 -9.45 -13.85 -36.61
N THR A 174 -10.32 -13.01 -37.16
CA THR A 174 -11.49 -13.46 -37.91
C THR A 174 -11.15 -13.51 -39.39
N ILE A 175 -11.61 -14.55 -40.07
CA ILE A 175 -11.37 -14.78 -41.51
C ILE A 175 -12.68 -14.93 -42.24
N GLY A 176 -12.71 -14.55 -43.52
CA GLY A 176 -13.85 -14.82 -44.41
C GLY A 176 -14.03 -16.30 -44.70
N TYR A 177 -15.24 -16.72 -45.04
CA TYR A 177 -15.54 -18.12 -45.34
C TYR A 177 -14.87 -18.64 -46.61
N ASP A 178 -14.34 -17.78 -47.44
CA ASP A 178 -13.62 -18.04 -48.68
C ASP A 178 -12.16 -18.44 -48.48
N VAL A 179 -11.62 -18.24 -47.29
CA VAL A 179 -10.21 -18.60 -46.98
C VAL A 179 -10.13 -19.95 -46.31
N HIS A 180 -9.32 -20.82 -46.90
CA HIS A 180 -9.12 -22.14 -46.32
C HIS A 180 -8.28 -22.05 -45.02
N TRP A 181 -8.69 -22.77 -43.97
CA TRP A 181 -8.07 -22.70 -42.64
C TRP A 181 -6.58 -23.01 -42.63
N LYS A 182 -6.09 -23.94 -43.51
CA LYS A 182 -4.67 -24.31 -43.63
C LYS A 182 -3.82 -23.12 -44.08
N THR A 183 -4.29 -22.38 -45.07
CA THR A 183 -3.59 -21.19 -45.59
C THR A 183 -3.49 -20.11 -44.51
N MET A 184 -4.56 -19.92 -43.71
CA MET A 184 -4.52 -19.01 -42.59
C MET A 184 -3.58 -19.47 -41.49
N HIS A 185 -3.57 -20.74 -41.16
CA HIS A 185 -2.67 -21.32 -40.16
C HIS A 185 -1.19 -21.12 -40.56
N GLU A 186 -0.84 -21.40 -41.82
CA GLU A 186 0.50 -21.18 -42.38
C GLU A 186 0.89 -19.69 -42.30
N ALA A 187 -0.03 -18.78 -42.67
CA ALA A 187 0.22 -17.32 -42.60
C ALA A 187 0.42 -16.85 -41.15
N LEU A 188 -0.32 -17.38 -40.17
CA LEU A 188 -0.14 -17.05 -38.76
C LEU A 188 1.21 -17.57 -38.21
N LEU A 189 1.61 -18.78 -38.58
CA LEU A 189 2.93 -19.33 -38.21
C LEU A 189 4.07 -18.50 -38.81
N GLU A 190 3.93 -18.11 -40.09
CA GLU A 190 4.91 -17.25 -40.75
C GLU A 190 4.97 -15.84 -40.09
N ALA A 191 3.83 -15.24 -39.77
CA ALA A 191 3.79 -13.97 -39.06
C ALA A 191 4.45 -14.07 -37.67
N ALA A 192 4.17 -15.15 -36.94
CA ALA A 192 4.81 -15.40 -35.64
C ALA A 192 6.33 -15.57 -35.80
N SER A 193 6.81 -16.32 -36.79
CA SER A 193 8.24 -16.52 -37.00
C SER A 193 9.01 -15.22 -37.37
N ARG A 194 8.32 -14.26 -37.96
CA ARG A 194 8.89 -12.95 -38.32
C ARG A 194 8.80 -11.93 -37.17
N THR A 195 8.06 -12.22 -36.11
CA THR A 195 7.89 -11.29 -34.98
C THR A 195 9.08 -11.40 -34.03
N ALA A 196 9.74 -10.28 -33.78
CA ALA A 196 10.87 -10.22 -32.86
C ALA A 196 10.43 -10.48 -31.40
N ASN A 197 11.34 -11.07 -30.61
CA ASN A 197 11.15 -11.32 -29.17
C ASN A 197 10.06 -12.36 -28.82
N LEU A 198 9.64 -13.21 -29.74
CA LEU A 198 8.87 -14.41 -29.43
C LEU A 198 9.81 -15.52 -28.96
N ILE A 199 9.48 -16.13 -27.83
CA ILE A 199 10.15 -17.33 -27.34
C ILE A 199 9.43 -18.53 -27.98
N PRO A 200 10.10 -19.37 -28.78
CA PRO A 200 9.46 -20.56 -29.31
C PRO A 200 9.09 -21.50 -28.16
N TYR A 201 7.90 -22.02 -28.21
CA TYR A 201 7.37 -22.97 -27.23
C TYR A 201 7.90 -24.39 -27.54
#